data_462033c3f097146cf709410d0ae0625e
#
_entry.id   462033c3f097146cf709410d0ae0625e
#
_cell.length_a   1.000
_cell.length_b   1.000
_cell.length_c   1.000
_cell.angle_alpha   90.00
_cell.angle_beta   90.00
_cell.angle_gamma   90.00
#
_symmetry.space_group_name_H-M   'P 1'
#
loop_
_entity.id
_entity.type
_entity.pdbx_description
1 polymer ?
#
loop_
_entity_poly.entity_id
_entity_poly.type
_entity_poly.pdbx_seq_one_letter_code
_entity_poly.pdbx_strand_id
1 'polypeptide(L)'
;MDKDLAKWLGMEEGLPIDIWNKKYKFENETFEEWLNRVSGGDNAIKQLMREKRFLFGGRILANRGLQHYGKKITYSNCYVLGISDDSIEAIYQTCADLARTFSYGGGCGIDISKLRAKGMKVNNAAKTTTGAVSFMNTFSNVSEVIGQNGRRGATMISIDCHHPDLEEFINIKNDLNAVTKANISVRITDDFMDAVVNNDDWELFFETDELDLLVKTVKAHEIFRLLAKNNWAMAEPGILFWDRITNYNLLSEDPEFEYAGVNPCAEEPLPNGGSCLLGSFNLVEYYDEFTQTFNFQKFKEDIPVVVKAMNDVLDEGLPLHPLQIQRDTVRDYRQIGIGMMGLADLLIKLGIRYDSDDAIELCDEIGFVLANEAIRASALLAKEYGAYPKCNRDYLLKSEFLTRHADSELLALVQQYGLRNSQLLTIAPFN
;
A
#
# COMPACT_ATOMS: atom_id res chain seq x y z
N MET A 1 -20.13 0.00 -30.40
CA MET A 1 -19.18 0.69 -29.50
C MET A 1 -19.90 1.81 -28.77
N ASP A 2 -19.64 1.97 -27.50
CA ASP A 2 -20.23 3.05 -26.70
C ASP A 2 -19.55 4.39 -27.09
N LYS A 3 -20.36 5.34 -27.62
CA LYS A 3 -19.84 6.62 -28.11
C LYS A 3 -19.33 7.51 -26.98
N ASP A 4 -19.94 7.41 -25.81
CA ASP A 4 -19.56 8.20 -24.65
C ASP A 4 -18.23 7.71 -24.08
N LEU A 5 -18.01 6.39 -24.06
CA LEU A 5 -16.71 5.80 -23.73
C LEU A 5 -15.61 6.26 -24.71
N ALA A 6 -15.88 6.17 -26.02
CA ALA A 6 -14.92 6.57 -27.04
C ALA A 6 -14.53 8.04 -26.89
N LYS A 7 -15.51 8.91 -26.64
CA LYS A 7 -15.29 10.34 -26.36
C LYS A 7 -14.47 10.53 -25.07
N TRP A 8 -14.79 9.77 -24.03
CA TRP A 8 -14.07 9.85 -22.73
C TRP A 8 -12.63 9.39 -22.86
N LEU A 9 -12.36 8.28 -23.57
CA LEU A 9 -11.00 7.79 -23.83
C LEU A 9 -10.25 8.60 -24.90
N GLY A 10 -10.96 9.40 -25.73
CA GLY A 10 -10.35 10.13 -26.86
C GLY A 10 -9.98 9.22 -28.04
N MET A 11 -10.57 8.02 -28.12
CA MET A 11 -10.29 7.05 -29.17
C MET A 11 -11.45 6.07 -29.38
N GLU A 12 -11.58 5.54 -30.57
CA GLU A 12 -12.66 4.62 -30.93
C GLU A 12 -12.24 3.15 -30.89
N GLU A 13 -10.96 2.84 -30.97
CA GLU A 13 -10.38 1.51 -30.93
C GLU A 13 -9.01 1.52 -30.24
N GLY A 14 -8.49 0.34 -29.93
CA GLY A 14 -7.16 0.16 -29.35
C GLY A 14 -7.17 -0.35 -27.91
N LEU A 15 -5.98 -0.39 -27.33
CA LEU A 15 -5.74 -1.04 -26.04
C LEU A 15 -6.62 -0.53 -24.88
N PRO A 16 -6.88 0.79 -24.69
CA PRO A 16 -7.74 1.25 -23.62
C PRO A 16 -9.18 0.74 -23.72
N ILE A 17 -9.75 0.70 -24.93
CA ILE A 17 -11.08 0.14 -25.21
C ILE A 17 -11.11 -1.37 -24.87
N ASP A 18 -10.08 -2.11 -25.29
CA ASP A 18 -9.96 -3.55 -25.00
C ASP A 18 -9.84 -3.81 -23.51
N ILE A 19 -9.04 -3.02 -22.80
CA ILE A 19 -8.88 -3.12 -21.35
C ILE A 19 -10.21 -2.85 -20.63
N TRP A 20 -10.91 -1.77 -21.01
CA TRP A 20 -12.20 -1.45 -20.41
C TRP A 20 -13.20 -2.59 -20.63
N ASN A 21 -13.36 -3.07 -21.86
CA ASN A 21 -14.26 -4.18 -22.19
C ASN A 21 -13.94 -5.49 -21.45
N LYS A 22 -12.64 -5.79 -21.24
CA LYS A 22 -12.19 -7.07 -20.65
C LYS A 22 -12.09 -7.04 -19.14
N LYS A 23 -11.85 -5.86 -18.53
CA LYS A 23 -11.49 -5.77 -17.10
C LYS A 23 -12.45 -4.94 -16.26
N TYR A 24 -13.06 -3.91 -16.82
CA TYR A 24 -13.86 -2.94 -16.05
C TYR A 24 -15.35 -3.00 -16.34
N LYS A 25 -15.72 -3.31 -17.57
CA LYS A 25 -17.09 -3.48 -17.98
C LYS A 25 -17.70 -4.75 -17.40
N PHE A 26 -18.90 -4.63 -16.80
CA PHE A 26 -19.68 -5.78 -16.38
C PHE A 26 -20.74 -6.10 -17.43
N GLU A 27 -20.71 -7.31 -18.00
CA GLU A 27 -21.65 -7.77 -19.03
C GLU A 27 -21.86 -6.77 -20.18
N ASN A 28 -23.07 -6.26 -20.35
CA ASN A 28 -23.43 -5.34 -21.44
C ASN A 28 -23.65 -3.90 -20.96
N GLU A 29 -23.16 -3.53 -19.75
CA GLU A 29 -23.34 -2.15 -19.26
C GLU A 29 -22.73 -1.13 -20.22
N THR A 30 -23.40 0.00 -20.34
CA THR A 30 -22.89 1.21 -21.04
C THR A 30 -21.88 1.95 -20.17
N PHE A 31 -21.14 2.88 -20.74
CA PHE A 31 -20.22 3.74 -19.98
C PHE A 31 -20.93 4.53 -18.87
N GLU A 32 -22.15 5.01 -19.14
CA GLU A 32 -22.94 5.75 -18.17
C GLU A 32 -23.43 4.86 -17.01
N GLU A 33 -23.85 3.64 -17.31
CA GLU A 33 -24.22 2.66 -16.29
C GLU A 33 -23.01 2.24 -15.46
N TRP A 34 -21.83 2.05 -16.08
CA TRP A 34 -20.58 1.82 -15.40
C TRP A 34 -20.20 2.96 -14.45
N LEU A 35 -20.23 4.24 -14.94
CA LEU A 35 -19.99 5.40 -14.11
C LEU A 35 -20.94 5.45 -12.90
N ASN A 36 -22.22 5.15 -13.12
CA ASN A 36 -23.22 5.17 -12.06
C ASN A 36 -22.97 4.03 -11.04
N ARG A 37 -22.62 2.83 -11.49
CA ARG A 37 -22.29 1.70 -10.64
C ARG A 37 -21.05 2.00 -9.80
N VAL A 38 -19.97 2.46 -10.42
CA VAL A 38 -18.70 2.71 -9.76
C VAL A 38 -18.75 3.91 -8.81
N SER A 39 -19.54 4.95 -9.13
CA SER A 39 -19.77 6.09 -8.23
C SER A 39 -20.68 5.76 -7.05
N GLY A 40 -21.36 4.59 -7.06
CA GLY A 40 -22.39 4.28 -6.06
C GLY A 40 -23.64 5.18 -6.18
N GLY A 41 -23.83 5.84 -7.34
CA GLY A 41 -24.91 6.80 -7.58
C GLY A 41 -24.64 8.20 -7.02
N ASP A 42 -23.50 8.45 -6.37
CA ASP A 42 -23.12 9.79 -5.93
C ASP A 42 -22.71 10.66 -7.12
N ASN A 43 -23.46 11.75 -7.33
CA ASN A 43 -23.25 12.64 -8.48
C ASN A 43 -21.96 13.45 -8.39
N ALA A 44 -21.48 13.78 -7.20
CA ALA A 44 -20.25 14.57 -7.04
C ALA A 44 -19.03 13.76 -7.50
N ILE A 45 -18.84 12.56 -6.97
CA ILE A 45 -17.73 11.71 -7.41
C ILE A 45 -17.88 11.24 -8.86
N LYS A 46 -19.13 10.97 -9.31
CA LYS A 46 -19.43 10.64 -10.72
C LYS A 46 -18.96 11.73 -11.68
N GLN A 47 -19.14 13.00 -11.30
CA GLN A 47 -18.67 14.15 -12.08
C GLN A 47 -17.13 14.21 -12.13
N LEU A 48 -16.44 14.00 -10.99
CA LEU A 48 -14.98 13.93 -10.96
C LEU A 48 -14.43 12.82 -11.87
N MET A 49 -15.06 11.65 -11.85
CA MET A 49 -14.68 10.53 -12.74
C MET A 49 -14.94 10.85 -14.21
N ARG A 50 -16.07 11.48 -14.53
CA ARG A 50 -16.41 11.90 -15.89
C ARG A 50 -15.43 12.92 -16.46
N GLU A 51 -14.98 13.83 -15.62
CA GLU A 51 -13.99 14.87 -15.95
C GLU A 51 -12.54 14.37 -15.83
N LYS A 52 -12.33 13.10 -15.50
CA LYS A 52 -11.02 12.47 -15.28
C LYS A 52 -10.18 13.09 -14.17
N ARG A 53 -10.76 13.93 -13.32
CA ARG A 53 -10.06 14.57 -12.19
C ARG A 53 -9.70 13.59 -11.09
N PHE A 54 -10.52 12.55 -10.92
CA PHE A 54 -10.28 11.47 -9.98
C PHE A 54 -10.74 10.12 -10.53
N LEU A 55 -9.97 9.07 -10.28
CA LEU A 55 -10.37 7.69 -10.54
C LEU A 55 -10.08 6.81 -9.32
N PHE A 56 -11.02 5.94 -9.02
CA PHE A 56 -10.81 4.87 -8.05
C PHE A 56 -9.76 3.87 -8.55
N GLY A 57 -9.13 3.13 -7.63
CA GLY A 57 -8.23 2.02 -7.97
C GLY A 57 -8.94 0.92 -8.76
N GLY A 58 -8.16 0.18 -9.54
CA GLY A 58 -8.67 -0.78 -10.52
C GLY A 58 -9.64 -1.83 -9.97
N ARG A 59 -9.53 -2.20 -8.68
CA ARG A 59 -10.47 -3.15 -8.06
C ARG A 59 -11.85 -2.54 -7.83
N ILE A 60 -11.91 -1.29 -7.44
CA ILE A 60 -13.17 -0.56 -7.26
C ILE A 60 -13.82 -0.34 -8.63
N LEU A 61 -13.04 0.14 -9.63
CA LEU A 61 -13.52 0.33 -11.00
C LEU A 61 -14.13 -0.93 -11.62
N ALA A 62 -13.53 -2.09 -11.31
CA ALA A 62 -14.02 -3.37 -11.82
C ALA A 62 -15.18 -3.95 -11.01
N ASN A 63 -15.14 -3.82 -9.68
CA ASN A 63 -15.92 -4.70 -8.79
C ASN A 63 -17.04 -4.01 -8.03
N ARG A 64 -17.03 -2.68 -7.82
CA ARG A 64 -18.04 -1.99 -7.01
C ARG A 64 -19.46 -2.31 -7.55
N GLY A 65 -20.36 -2.70 -6.68
CA GLY A 65 -21.74 -3.10 -7.00
C GLY A 65 -21.91 -4.56 -7.45
N LEU A 66 -20.83 -5.32 -7.76
CA LEU A 66 -20.95 -6.69 -8.26
C LEU A 66 -21.24 -7.74 -7.18
N GLN A 67 -21.08 -7.40 -5.89
CA GLN A 67 -21.48 -8.26 -4.78
C GLN A 67 -22.98 -8.62 -4.83
N HIS A 68 -23.80 -7.75 -5.37
CA HIS A 68 -25.25 -7.99 -5.54
C HIS A 68 -25.57 -9.10 -6.55
N TYR A 69 -24.59 -9.47 -7.39
CA TYR A 69 -24.67 -10.58 -8.36
C TYR A 69 -24.01 -11.86 -7.83
N GLY A 70 -23.77 -11.95 -6.50
CA GLY A 70 -23.18 -13.14 -5.87
C GLY A 70 -21.69 -13.35 -6.15
N LYS A 71 -20.99 -12.33 -6.67
CA LYS A 71 -19.55 -12.41 -6.92
C LYS A 71 -18.76 -12.35 -5.61
N LYS A 72 -17.80 -13.25 -5.45
CA LYS A 72 -16.81 -13.23 -4.35
C LYS A 72 -15.64 -12.33 -4.75
N ILE A 73 -15.69 -11.10 -4.31
CA ILE A 73 -14.78 -10.02 -4.71
C ILE A 73 -14.37 -9.20 -3.49
N THR A 74 -13.29 -8.43 -3.62
CA THR A 74 -12.94 -7.34 -2.72
C THR A 74 -12.78 -6.04 -3.50
N TYR A 75 -12.92 -4.90 -2.82
CA TYR A 75 -12.61 -3.58 -3.38
C TYR A 75 -11.15 -3.18 -3.15
N SER A 76 -10.49 -3.84 -2.18
CA SER A 76 -9.08 -3.59 -1.89
C SER A 76 -8.15 -4.29 -2.88
N ASN A 77 -7.11 -3.58 -3.29
CA ASN A 77 -6.11 -4.10 -4.22
C ASN A 77 -5.15 -5.07 -3.53
N CYS A 78 -4.71 -4.71 -2.33
CA CYS A 78 -3.66 -5.40 -1.60
C CYS A 78 -3.95 -5.45 -0.10
N TYR A 79 -3.20 -6.32 0.59
CA TYR A 79 -3.28 -6.56 2.02
C TYR A 79 -1.88 -6.78 2.59
N VAL A 80 -1.76 -6.69 3.90
CA VAL A 80 -0.61 -7.21 4.64
C VAL A 80 -1.11 -8.29 5.61
N LEU A 81 -0.42 -9.41 5.66
CA LEU A 81 -0.67 -10.51 6.59
C LEU A 81 0.58 -10.77 7.42
N GLY A 82 0.47 -10.61 8.73
CA GLY A 82 1.52 -10.95 9.67
C GLY A 82 1.55 -12.47 9.93
N ILE A 83 2.74 -13.04 10.01
CA ILE A 83 2.93 -14.39 10.53
C ILE A 83 2.78 -14.30 12.06
N SER A 84 1.83 -15.06 12.61
CA SER A 84 1.45 -14.90 14.02
C SER A 84 2.51 -15.40 14.97
N ASP A 85 3.26 -16.46 14.59
CA ASP A 85 4.19 -17.16 15.44
C ASP A 85 5.27 -17.88 14.61
N ASP A 86 6.41 -18.21 15.22
CA ASP A 86 7.48 -19.00 14.63
C ASP A 86 7.17 -20.52 14.76
N SER A 87 6.11 -20.95 14.08
CA SER A 87 5.66 -22.34 14.07
C SER A 87 5.22 -22.80 12.67
N ILE A 88 5.26 -24.12 12.45
CA ILE A 88 4.78 -24.71 11.18
C ILE A 88 3.30 -24.40 10.99
N GLU A 89 2.51 -24.44 12.04
CA GLU A 89 1.08 -24.12 12.04
C GLU A 89 0.85 -22.68 11.55
N ALA A 90 1.58 -21.71 12.09
CA ALA A 90 1.46 -20.30 11.70
C ALA A 90 1.91 -20.05 10.24
N ILE A 91 3.00 -20.70 9.81
CA ILE A 91 3.49 -20.61 8.43
C ILE A 91 2.43 -21.11 7.44
N TYR A 92 1.87 -22.31 7.68
CA TYR A 92 0.86 -22.89 6.78
C TYR A 92 -0.51 -22.23 6.92
N GLN A 93 -0.86 -21.70 8.09
CA GLN A 93 -2.05 -20.83 8.22
C GLN A 93 -1.90 -19.58 7.35
N THR A 94 -0.72 -18.94 7.37
CA THR A 94 -0.43 -17.80 6.48
C THR A 94 -0.55 -18.19 5.00
N CYS A 95 -0.11 -19.38 4.58
CA CYS A 95 -0.33 -19.86 3.22
C CYS A 95 -1.83 -20.01 2.88
N ALA A 96 -2.64 -20.52 3.82
CA ALA A 96 -4.08 -20.63 3.62
C ALA A 96 -4.76 -19.25 3.50
N ASP A 97 -4.34 -18.29 4.32
CA ASP A 97 -4.85 -16.92 4.32
C ASP A 97 -4.45 -16.17 3.05
N LEU A 98 -3.21 -16.36 2.56
CA LEU A 98 -2.75 -15.88 1.25
C LEU A 98 -3.62 -16.44 0.13
N ALA A 99 -3.80 -17.78 0.09
CA ALA A 99 -4.63 -18.45 -0.92
C ALA A 99 -6.06 -17.89 -0.92
N ARG A 100 -6.63 -17.69 0.26
CA ARG A 100 -7.97 -17.13 0.43
C ARG A 100 -8.04 -15.71 -0.10
N THR A 101 -7.07 -14.86 0.24
CA THR A 101 -7.01 -13.45 -0.20
C THR A 101 -6.81 -13.36 -1.71
N PHE A 102 -5.91 -14.16 -2.29
CA PHE A 102 -5.72 -14.20 -3.74
C PHE A 102 -6.99 -14.64 -4.48
N SER A 103 -7.76 -15.59 -3.93
CA SER A 103 -9.00 -16.07 -4.56
C SER A 103 -10.09 -14.99 -4.66
N TYR A 104 -10.00 -13.91 -3.85
CA TYR A 104 -10.87 -12.73 -3.93
C TYR A 104 -10.26 -11.59 -4.76
N GLY A 105 -9.05 -11.77 -5.24
CA GLY A 105 -8.36 -10.84 -6.12
C GLY A 105 -7.41 -9.85 -5.41
N GLY A 106 -7.18 -9.98 -4.11
CA GLY A 106 -6.20 -9.19 -3.38
C GLY A 106 -4.76 -9.67 -3.59
N GLY A 107 -3.77 -8.76 -3.60
CA GLY A 107 -2.35 -9.09 -3.40
C GLY A 107 -2.01 -9.08 -1.91
N CYS A 108 -0.86 -9.66 -1.50
CA CYS A 108 -0.46 -9.67 -0.10
C CYS A 108 1.02 -9.39 0.09
N GLY A 109 1.34 -8.61 1.14
CA GLY A 109 2.67 -8.56 1.72
C GLY A 109 2.76 -9.40 2.99
N ILE A 110 3.91 -10.01 3.21
CA ILE A 110 4.28 -10.74 4.42
C ILE A 110 5.71 -10.38 4.85
N ASP A 111 5.96 -10.40 6.14
CA ASP A 111 7.31 -10.25 6.69
C ASP A 111 7.73 -11.55 7.38
N ILE A 112 8.92 -12.05 7.04
CA ILE A 112 9.42 -13.34 7.56
C ILE A 112 10.44 -13.18 8.68
N SER A 113 10.66 -11.97 9.18
CA SER A 113 11.66 -11.69 10.23
C SER A 113 11.39 -12.40 11.55
N LYS A 114 10.13 -12.78 11.78
CA LYS A 114 9.75 -13.55 13.00
C LYS A 114 10.08 -15.05 12.91
N LEU A 115 10.47 -15.57 11.76
CA LEU A 115 10.81 -16.97 11.59
C LEU A 115 12.27 -17.22 11.96
N ARG A 116 12.53 -18.25 12.77
CA ARG A 116 13.90 -18.58 13.22
C ARG A 116 14.85 -18.86 12.07
N ALA A 117 16.11 -18.49 12.29
CA ALA A 117 17.18 -18.61 11.33
C ALA A 117 17.60 -20.05 11.08
N LYS A 118 18.18 -20.29 9.90
CA LYS A 118 18.72 -21.58 9.47
C LYS A 118 19.67 -22.21 10.49
N GLY A 119 19.45 -23.49 10.76
CA GLY A 119 20.26 -24.25 11.69
C GLY A 119 19.87 -24.14 13.17
N MET A 120 18.97 -23.22 13.53
CA MET A 120 18.46 -23.13 14.89
C MET A 120 17.62 -24.37 15.25
N LYS A 121 17.60 -24.70 16.54
CA LYS A 121 16.91 -25.90 17.02
C LYS A 121 15.41 -25.81 16.85
N VAL A 122 14.81 -26.94 16.54
CA VAL A 122 13.35 -27.15 16.53
C VAL A 122 13.01 -28.42 17.32
N ASN A 123 11.86 -28.40 17.93
CA ASN A 123 11.41 -29.48 18.82
C ASN A 123 10.60 -30.53 18.04
N ASN A 124 11.12 -30.96 16.88
CA ASN A 124 10.50 -31.96 16.01
C ASN A 124 11.53 -32.93 15.44
N ALA A 125 11.12 -33.83 14.54
CA ALA A 125 11.97 -34.85 13.94
C ALA A 125 13.18 -34.30 13.16
N ALA A 126 13.11 -33.06 12.66
CA ALA A 126 14.20 -32.43 11.92
C ALA A 126 15.33 -31.93 12.81
N LYS A 127 15.11 -31.73 14.13
CA LYS A 127 16.03 -31.19 15.13
C LYS A 127 16.51 -29.74 14.86
N THR A 128 16.67 -29.32 13.62
CA THR A 128 17.04 -27.97 13.21
C THR A 128 16.18 -27.50 12.04
N THR A 129 15.94 -26.18 11.96
CA THR A 129 15.17 -25.58 10.87
C THR A 129 16.03 -25.37 9.62
N THR A 130 15.37 -25.35 8.47
CA THR A 130 15.96 -24.92 7.18
C THR A 130 16.05 -23.41 7.03
N GLY A 131 15.48 -22.64 7.99
CA GLY A 131 15.53 -21.18 8.05
C GLY A 131 14.35 -20.47 7.39
N ALA A 132 14.24 -19.18 7.68
CA ALA A 132 13.14 -18.33 7.19
C ALA A 132 13.07 -18.30 5.65
N VAL A 133 14.21 -18.21 4.99
CA VAL A 133 14.32 -18.11 3.53
C VAL A 133 13.79 -19.34 2.81
N SER A 134 13.92 -20.54 3.41
CA SER A 134 13.42 -21.76 2.81
C SER A 134 11.90 -21.76 2.60
N PHE A 135 11.14 -21.07 3.45
CA PHE A 135 9.68 -20.97 3.34
C PHE A 135 9.21 -19.98 2.27
N MET A 136 10.09 -19.13 1.73
CA MET A 136 9.72 -18.16 0.69
C MET A 136 9.17 -18.84 -0.57
N ASN A 137 9.72 -19.99 -0.95
CA ASN A 137 9.20 -20.76 -2.09
C ASN A 137 7.77 -21.27 -1.81
N THR A 138 7.44 -21.65 -0.57
CA THR A 138 6.09 -22.06 -0.21
C THR A 138 5.09 -20.92 -0.40
N PHE A 139 5.41 -19.72 0.08
CA PHE A 139 4.57 -18.53 -0.12
C PHE A 139 4.46 -18.13 -1.61
N SER A 140 5.58 -18.17 -2.34
CA SER A 140 5.61 -17.88 -3.78
C SER A 140 4.73 -18.86 -4.57
N ASN A 141 4.76 -20.15 -4.24
CA ASN A 141 3.96 -21.18 -4.90
C ASN A 141 2.46 -20.98 -4.70
N VAL A 142 2.03 -20.48 -3.53
CA VAL A 142 0.61 -20.13 -3.32
C VAL A 142 0.14 -19.12 -4.37
N SER A 143 0.96 -18.09 -4.64
CA SER A 143 0.64 -17.06 -5.65
C SER A 143 0.60 -17.63 -7.08
N GLU A 144 1.40 -18.66 -7.36
CA GLU A 144 1.42 -19.30 -8.67
C GLU A 144 0.18 -20.16 -8.93
N VAL A 145 -0.23 -20.92 -7.92
CA VAL A 145 -1.34 -21.88 -8.03
C VAL A 145 -2.70 -21.19 -7.99
N ILE A 146 -2.85 -20.12 -7.18
CA ILE A 146 -4.13 -19.42 -7.05
C ILE A 146 -4.23 -18.32 -8.11
N GLY A 147 -4.73 -18.68 -9.28
CA GLY A 147 -4.94 -17.76 -10.40
C GLY A 147 -6.10 -16.78 -10.18
N GLN A 148 -5.98 -15.57 -10.72
CA GLN A 148 -6.97 -14.48 -10.67
C GLN A 148 -7.47 -14.10 -12.08
N ASN A 149 -7.99 -15.04 -12.85
CA ASN A 149 -8.55 -14.82 -14.19
C ASN A 149 -7.66 -13.93 -15.09
N GLY A 150 -6.42 -14.40 -15.36
CA GLY A 150 -5.44 -13.68 -16.17
C GLY A 150 -4.56 -12.67 -15.42
N ARG A 151 -4.76 -12.48 -14.11
CA ARG A 151 -3.80 -11.86 -13.19
C ARG A 151 -3.23 -12.93 -12.25
N ARG A 152 -1.95 -12.84 -11.96
CA ARG A 152 -1.32 -13.63 -10.90
C ARG A 152 -1.50 -12.92 -9.57
N GLY A 153 -1.57 -13.67 -8.46
CA GLY A 153 -1.45 -13.09 -7.13
C GLY A 153 -0.13 -12.33 -7.03
N ALA A 154 -0.15 -11.12 -6.49
CA ALA A 154 1.05 -10.36 -6.21
C ALA A 154 1.44 -10.58 -4.75
N THR A 155 2.71 -10.90 -4.49
CA THR A 155 3.25 -11.10 -3.15
C THR A 155 4.46 -10.21 -2.95
N MET A 156 4.60 -9.63 -1.75
CA MET A 156 5.84 -9.06 -1.22
C MET A 156 6.30 -9.94 -0.07
N ILE A 157 7.58 -10.26 -0.03
CA ILE A 157 8.22 -10.88 1.13
C ILE A 157 9.32 -9.95 1.61
N SER A 158 9.27 -9.55 2.87
CA SER A 158 10.31 -8.72 3.49
C SER A 158 11.01 -9.44 4.63
N ILE A 159 12.23 -8.96 4.93
CA ILE A 159 13.06 -9.42 6.05
C ILE A 159 13.77 -8.24 6.70
N ASP A 160 14.02 -8.33 8.01
CA ASP A 160 14.77 -7.34 8.75
C ASP A 160 16.30 -7.45 8.50
N CYS A 161 17.00 -6.31 8.49
CA CYS A 161 18.44 -6.26 8.26
C CYS A 161 19.29 -6.90 9.37
N HIS A 162 18.70 -7.23 10.52
CA HIS A 162 19.38 -7.96 11.61
C HIS A 162 19.23 -9.48 11.49
N HIS A 163 18.36 -9.98 10.58
CA HIS A 163 18.08 -11.41 10.53
C HIS A 163 19.29 -12.22 10.06
N PRO A 164 19.67 -13.35 10.72
CA PRO A 164 20.84 -14.15 10.35
C PRO A 164 20.82 -14.74 8.93
N ASP A 165 19.62 -14.95 8.35
CA ASP A 165 19.45 -15.46 6.99
C ASP A 165 19.48 -14.33 5.92
N LEU A 166 19.85 -13.10 6.29
CA LEU A 166 19.82 -11.93 5.41
C LEU A 166 20.63 -12.11 4.11
N GLU A 167 21.84 -12.68 4.20
CA GLU A 167 22.68 -12.91 3.01
C GLU A 167 22.03 -13.93 2.05
N GLU A 168 21.40 -14.98 2.59
CA GLU A 168 20.67 -15.98 1.79
C GLU A 168 19.43 -15.36 1.14
N PHE A 169 18.71 -14.51 1.87
CA PHE A 169 17.56 -13.74 1.36
C PHE A 169 17.96 -12.84 0.19
N ILE A 170 19.02 -12.04 0.34
CA ILE A 170 19.49 -11.13 -0.71
C ILE A 170 19.87 -11.89 -1.99
N ASN A 171 20.43 -13.09 -1.85
CA ASN A 171 20.90 -13.89 -2.97
C ASN A 171 19.85 -14.81 -3.60
N ILE A 172 18.65 -14.93 -3.02
CA ILE A 172 17.66 -15.94 -3.43
C ILE A 172 17.26 -15.82 -4.91
N LYS A 173 17.18 -14.60 -5.45
CA LYS A 173 16.83 -14.33 -6.85
C LYS A 173 17.95 -14.62 -7.85
N ASN A 174 19.16 -14.94 -7.41
CA ASN A 174 20.24 -15.42 -8.28
C ASN A 174 19.90 -16.80 -8.87
N ASP A 175 19.05 -17.59 -8.21
CA ASP A 175 18.37 -18.71 -8.82
C ASP A 175 17.05 -18.23 -9.46
N LEU A 176 17.03 -18.18 -10.79
CA LEU A 176 15.89 -17.71 -11.57
C LEU A 176 14.62 -18.58 -11.42
N ASN A 177 14.74 -19.74 -10.79
CA ASN A 177 13.62 -20.64 -10.50
C ASN A 177 13.10 -20.47 -9.06
N ALA A 178 13.81 -19.73 -8.21
CA ALA A 178 13.42 -19.52 -6.82
C ALA A 178 12.53 -18.28 -6.69
N VAL A 179 11.48 -18.38 -5.87
CA VAL A 179 10.60 -17.26 -5.48
C VAL A 179 10.13 -16.39 -6.66
N THR A 180 9.72 -17.05 -7.75
CA THR A 180 9.41 -16.39 -9.04
C THR A 180 8.15 -15.54 -9.03
N LYS A 181 7.30 -15.64 -7.99
CA LYS A 181 5.98 -14.99 -7.89
C LYS A 181 5.87 -14.02 -6.71
N ALA A 182 7.00 -13.66 -6.10
CA ALA A 182 7.04 -12.67 -5.05
C ALA A 182 8.12 -11.63 -5.32
N ASN A 183 7.82 -10.37 -5.06
CA ASN A 183 8.81 -9.31 -4.89
C ASN A 183 9.47 -9.50 -3.52
N ILE A 184 10.72 -9.08 -3.38
CA ILE A 184 11.44 -9.17 -2.12
C ILE A 184 12.05 -7.83 -1.73
N SER A 185 12.06 -7.51 -0.42
CA SER A 185 12.63 -6.27 0.09
C SER A 185 13.26 -6.46 1.46
N VAL A 186 14.33 -5.73 1.74
CA VAL A 186 15.00 -5.69 3.04
C VAL A 186 14.55 -4.46 3.81
N ARG A 187 14.10 -4.65 5.05
CA ARG A 187 13.82 -3.57 6.00
C ARG A 187 15.15 -3.15 6.61
N ILE A 188 15.57 -1.92 6.35
CA ILE A 188 16.82 -1.36 6.90
C ILE A 188 16.52 -0.24 7.89
N THR A 189 17.37 -0.13 8.91
CA THR A 189 17.31 0.91 9.93
C THR A 189 18.29 2.05 9.61
N ASP A 190 18.10 3.19 10.26
CA ASP A 190 19.04 4.30 10.15
C ASP A 190 20.41 3.90 10.74
N ASP A 191 20.43 3.13 11.86
CA ASP A 191 21.67 2.58 12.44
C ASP A 191 22.42 1.66 11.46
N PHE A 192 21.71 0.84 10.68
CA PHE A 192 22.34 0.04 9.63
C PHE A 192 23.01 0.92 8.57
N MET A 193 22.35 2.00 8.14
CA MET A 193 22.92 2.93 7.17
C MET A 193 24.13 3.70 7.73
N ASP A 194 24.10 4.07 8.99
CA ASP A 194 25.24 4.67 9.67
C ASP A 194 26.43 3.70 9.75
N ALA A 195 26.19 2.44 10.08
CA ALA A 195 27.19 1.38 10.05
C ALA A 195 27.76 1.15 8.64
N VAL A 196 26.93 1.26 7.59
CA VAL A 196 27.38 1.19 6.18
C VAL A 196 28.32 2.32 5.85
N VAL A 197 27.99 3.56 6.22
CA VAL A 197 28.79 4.77 5.94
C VAL A 197 30.12 4.71 6.69
N ASN A 198 30.12 4.28 7.95
CA ASN A 198 31.29 4.19 8.81
C ASN A 198 32.14 2.93 8.56
N ASN A 199 31.63 1.97 7.76
CA ASN A 199 32.25 0.64 7.55
C ASN A 199 32.40 -0.15 8.85
N ASP A 200 31.38 -0.06 9.71
CA ASP A 200 31.34 -0.75 11.01
C ASP A 200 30.88 -2.21 10.86
N ASP A 201 31.07 -2.96 11.93
CA ASP A 201 30.51 -4.29 12.08
C ASP A 201 29.00 -4.18 12.32
N TRP A 202 28.28 -5.18 11.81
CA TRP A 202 26.83 -5.30 11.96
C TRP A 202 26.47 -6.67 12.52
N GLU A 203 25.64 -6.68 13.55
CA GLU A 203 25.21 -7.92 14.16
C GLU A 203 23.91 -8.41 13.54
N LEU A 204 23.96 -9.62 12.99
CA LEU A 204 22.79 -10.40 12.60
C LEU A 204 22.45 -11.31 13.77
N PHE A 205 21.22 -11.23 14.27
CA PHE A 205 20.82 -12.02 15.43
C PHE A 205 19.36 -12.49 15.33
N PHE A 206 19.08 -13.59 16.00
CA PHE A 206 17.74 -14.10 16.22
C PHE A 206 17.69 -14.76 17.60
N GLU A 207 16.70 -14.39 18.38
CA GLU A 207 16.44 -14.97 19.70
C GLU A 207 15.05 -15.60 19.69
N THR A 208 14.96 -16.87 20.18
CA THR A 208 13.68 -17.54 20.34
C THR A 208 13.10 -17.27 21.73
N ASP A 209 11.79 -17.50 21.91
CA ASP A 209 11.13 -17.42 23.22
C ASP A 209 11.76 -18.39 24.26
N GLU A 210 12.42 -19.45 23.80
CA GLU A 210 13.13 -20.42 24.61
C GLU A 210 14.58 -19.97 24.95
N LEU A 211 14.95 -18.73 24.61
CA LEU A 211 16.27 -18.11 24.82
C LEU A 211 17.43 -18.77 24.06
N ASP A 212 17.17 -19.51 23.00
CA ASP A 212 18.19 -19.88 22.03
C ASP A 212 18.57 -18.67 21.19
N LEU A 213 19.80 -18.20 21.33
CA LEU A 213 20.33 -17.01 20.62
C LEU A 213 21.31 -17.43 19.52
N LEU A 214 21.11 -16.94 18.32
CA LEU A 214 22.09 -16.99 17.22
C LEU A 214 22.58 -15.58 16.93
N VAL A 215 23.91 -15.38 16.95
CA VAL A 215 24.54 -14.11 16.59
C VAL A 215 25.63 -14.36 15.55
N LYS A 216 25.66 -13.53 14.52
CA LYS A 216 26.68 -13.52 13.47
C LYS A 216 27.10 -12.08 13.23
N THR A 217 28.38 -11.78 13.24
CA THR A 217 28.92 -10.46 12.90
C THR A 217 29.34 -10.42 11.44
N VAL A 218 28.94 -9.37 10.72
CA VAL A 218 29.27 -9.10 9.31
C VAL A 218 29.69 -7.64 9.15
N LYS A 219 30.26 -7.26 8.01
CA LYS A 219 30.47 -5.84 7.68
C LYS A 219 29.22 -5.26 7.05
N ALA A 220 28.66 -4.20 7.62
CA ALA A 220 27.46 -3.54 7.10
C ALA A 220 27.66 -3.09 5.63
N HIS A 221 28.82 -2.52 5.31
CA HIS A 221 29.17 -2.11 3.95
C HIS A 221 29.17 -3.26 2.94
N GLU A 222 29.62 -4.47 3.34
CA GLU A 222 29.60 -5.64 2.45
C GLU A 222 28.20 -6.13 2.18
N ILE A 223 27.32 -6.15 3.19
CA ILE A 223 25.89 -6.46 3.04
C ILE A 223 25.22 -5.47 2.11
N PHE A 224 25.41 -4.16 2.32
CA PHE A 224 24.83 -3.14 1.45
C PHE A 224 25.34 -3.24 0.01
N ARG A 225 26.64 -3.50 -0.18
CA ARG A 225 27.22 -3.72 -1.50
C ARG A 225 26.65 -4.96 -2.21
N LEU A 226 26.42 -6.05 -1.45
CA LEU A 226 25.78 -7.26 -1.96
C LEU A 226 24.33 -6.95 -2.41
N LEU A 227 23.59 -6.21 -1.59
CA LEU A 227 22.22 -5.78 -1.88
C LEU A 227 22.18 -4.92 -3.16
N ALA A 228 23.02 -3.88 -3.23
CA ALA A 228 23.10 -3.01 -4.39
C ALA A 228 23.48 -3.78 -5.69
N LYS A 229 24.42 -4.74 -5.58
CA LYS A 229 24.81 -5.58 -6.72
C LYS A 229 23.66 -6.44 -7.24
N ASN A 230 22.91 -7.10 -6.34
CA ASN A 230 21.77 -7.92 -6.72
C ASN A 230 20.64 -7.05 -7.28
N ASN A 231 20.35 -5.91 -6.65
CA ASN A 231 19.36 -4.96 -7.17
C ASN A 231 19.71 -4.47 -8.59
N TRP A 232 20.98 -4.11 -8.83
CA TRP A 232 21.43 -3.73 -10.17
C TRP A 232 21.25 -4.85 -11.20
N ALA A 233 21.51 -6.10 -10.81
CA ALA A 233 21.44 -7.25 -11.72
C ALA A 233 20.00 -7.71 -11.99
N MET A 234 19.12 -7.69 -10.97
CA MET A 234 17.81 -8.35 -10.98
C MET A 234 16.65 -7.40 -10.64
N ALA A 235 16.92 -6.12 -10.37
CA ALA A 235 15.98 -5.14 -9.82
C ALA A 235 15.39 -5.52 -8.43
N GLU A 236 15.99 -6.51 -7.76
CA GLU A 236 15.60 -7.00 -6.44
C GLU A 236 16.84 -7.45 -5.64
N PRO A 237 16.83 -7.39 -4.30
CA PRO A 237 15.76 -6.91 -3.42
C PRO A 237 15.55 -5.39 -3.48
N GLY A 238 14.35 -4.92 -3.12
CA GLY A 238 14.09 -3.53 -2.78
C GLY A 238 14.62 -3.21 -1.37
N ILE A 239 14.61 -1.90 -1.03
CA ILE A 239 14.98 -1.40 0.29
C ILE A 239 13.77 -0.67 0.90
N LEU A 240 13.46 -0.98 2.16
CA LEU A 240 12.47 -0.28 2.96
C LEU A 240 13.21 0.46 4.09
N PHE A 241 13.20 1.79 4.09
CA PHE A 241 13.76 2.62 5.15
C PHE A 241 12.81 2.58 6.36
N TRP A 242 12.95 1.52 7.17
CA TRP A 242 11.93 1.12 8.13
C TRP A 242 11.70 2.14 9.23
N ASP A 243 12.76 2.78 9.75
CA ASP A 243 12.64 3.81 10.78
C ASP A 243 11.88 5.04 10.26
N ARG A 244 12.09 5.43 9.00
CA ARG A 244 11.32 6.52 8.38
C ARG A 244 9.86 6.16 8.19
N ILE A 245 9.57 4.89 7.86
CA ILE A 245 8.20 4.39 7.74
C ILE A 245 7.50 4.42 9.10
N THR A 246 8.17 3.93 10.15
CA THR A 246 7.57 3.79 11.48
C THR A 246 7.50 5.10 12.25
N ASN A 247 8.48 5.99 12.09
CA ASN A 247 8.61 7.20 12.89
C ASN A 247 7.94 8.44 12.28
N TYR A 248 7.60 8.42 10.98
CA TYR A 248 7.04 9.57 10.28
C TYR A 248 5.69 9.28 9.63
N ASN A 249 4.65 9.13 10.45
CA ASN A 249 3.27 8.91 10.03
C ASN A 249 2.30 9.36 11.13
N LEU A 250 0.98 9.31 10.87
CA LEU A 250 -0.05 9.73 11.83
C LEU A 250 -0.13 8.84 13.09
N LEU A 251 0.37 7.61 13.02
CA LEU A 251 0.26 6.60 14.09
C LEU A 251 1.60 6.35 14.81
N SER A 252 2.65 7.13 14.48
CA SER A 252 4.01 6.90 15.00
C SER A 252 4.12 6.90 16.53
N GLU A 253 3.25 7.62 17.20
CA GLU A 253 3.26 7.77 18.66
C GLU A 253 2.31 6.80 19.38
N ASP A 254 1.55 5.98 18.64
CA ASP A 254 0.61 5.02 19.22
C ASP A 254 1.33 3.70 19.55
N PRO A 255 1.55 3.37 20.84
CA PRO A 255 2.27 2.16 21.24
C PRO A 255 1.49 0.86 20.98
N GLU A 256 0.20 0.94 20.68
CA GLU A 256 -0.62 -0.23 20.30
C GLU A 256 -0.64 -0.48 18.80
N PHE A 257 -0.01 0.41 18.00
CA PHE A 257 0.04 0.29 16.56
C PHE A 257 1.39 -0.20 16.08
N GLU A 258 1.40 -1.24 15.25
CA GLU A 258 2.59 -1.79 14.60
C GLU A 258 2.31 -2.10 13.14
N TYR A 259 3.21 -1.69 12.26
CA TYR A 259 3.21 -2.15 10.87
C TYR A 259 3.72 -3.59 10.79
N ALA A 260 2.90 -4.48 10.24
CA ALA A 260 3.28 -5.88 10.02
C ALA A 260 4.11 -6.11 8.74
N GLY A 261 4.15 -5.11 7.86
CA GLY A 261 4.88 -5.16 6.60
C GLY A 261 4.37 -4.12 5.62
N VAL A 262 4.68 -4.33 4.34
CA VAL A 262 4.21 -3.49 3.23
C VAL A 262 3.43 -4.32 2.21
N ASN A 263 2.55 -3.66 1.44
CA ASN A 263 1.85 -4.29 0.32
C ASN A 263 2.81 -4.72 -0.82
N PRO A 264 2.35 -5.47 -1.84
CA PRO A 264 3.22 -5.97 -2.92
C PRO A 264 4.05 -4.94 -3.69
N CYS A 265 3.59 -3.70 -3.77
CA CYS A 265 4.30 -2.60 -4.44
C CYS A 265 5.10 -1.72 -3.48
N ALA A 266 5.02 -1.98 -2.17
CA ALA A 266 5.75 -1.32 -1.08
C ALA A 266 5.36 0.15 -0.80
N GLU A 267 4.31 0.68 -1.42
CA GLU A 267 3.86 2.05 -1.21
C GLU A 267 3.00 2.23 0.04
N GLU A 268 2.47 1.15 0.61
CA GLU A 268 1.53 1.22 1.73
C GLU A 268 1.94 0.26 2.86
N PRO A 269 2.64 0.76 3.88
CA PRO A 269 2.86 0.04 5.13
C PRO A 269 1.53 -0.15 5.86
N LEU A 270 1.28 -1.37 6.34
CA LEU A 270 0.01 -1.74 6.94
C LEU A 270 0.19 -2.63 8.17
N PRO A 271 -0.71 -2.55 9.15
CA PRO A 271 -0.78 -3.52 10.23
C PRO A 271 -1.28 -4.88 9.72
N ASN A 272 -1.19 -5.91 10.56
CA ASN A 272 -1.72 -7.23 10.23
C ASN A 272 -3.23 -7.18 9.90
N GLY A 273 -3.59 -7.65 8.73
CA GLY A 273 -4.96 -7.57 8.18
C GLY A 273 -5.32 -6.24 7.53
N GLY A 274 -4.41 -5.27 7.52
CA GLY A 274 -4.62 -3.98 6.84
C GLY A 274 -4.77 -4.14 5.34
N SER A 275 -5.49 -3.22 4.70
CA SER A 275 -5.80 -3.28 3.27
C SER A 275 -5.63 -1.94 2.55
N CYS A 276 -5.19 -2.02 1.30
CA CYS A 276 -5.08 -0.89 0.38
C CYS A 276 -6.40 -0.63 -0.35
N LEU A 277 -7.09 0.44 -0.01
CA LEU A 277 -8.24 0.93 -0.74
C LEU A 277 -7.84 2.19 -1.50
N LEU A 278 -7.67 2.08 -2.82
CA LEU A 278 -6.93 3.08 -3.60
C LEU A 278 -7.83 3.97 -4.47
N GLY A 279 -7.39 5.21 -4.65
CA GLY A 279 -7.91 6.16 -5.63
C GLY A 279 -6.89 7.26 -5.91
N SER A 280 -6.97 7.92 -7.08
CA SER A 280 -5.97 8.94 -7.42
C SER A 280 -6.55 10.11 -8.16
N PHE A 281 -6.06 11.27 -7.79
CA PHE A 281 -6.25 12.51 -8.55
C PHE A 281 -5.40 12.49 -9.82
N ASN A 282 -5.95 12.95 -10.92
CA ASN A 282 -5.21 13.19 -12.14
C ASN A 282 -4.82 14.68 -12.21
N LEU A 283 -3.58 14.96 -11.85
CA LEU A 283 -3.10 16.34 -11.69
C LEU A 283 -3.22 17.18 -12.97
N VAL A 284 -3.09 16.57 -14.15
CA VAL A 284 -3.16 17.28 -15.42
C VAL A 284 -4.52 17.91 -15.67
N GLU A 285 -5.59 17.40 -15.07
CA GLU A 285 -6.96 17.94 -15.21
C GLU A 285 -7.22 19.17 -14.33
N TYR A 286 -6.22 19.56 -13.52
CA TYR A 286 -6.22 20.80 -12.74
C TYR A 286 -5.36 21.90 -13.38
N TYR A 287 -4.81 21.68 -14.58
CA TYR A 287 -4.17 22.72 -15.35
C TYR A 287 -5.19 23.71 -15.88
N ASP A 288 -5.01 24.98 -15.59
CA ASP A 288 -5.83 26.07 -16.10
C ASP A 288 -5.17 26.65 -17.35
N GLU A 289 -5.83 26.55 -18.51
CA GLU A 289 -5.29 27.00 -19.80
C GLU A 289 -5.21 28.53 -19.91
N PHE A 290 -6.04 29.27 -19.17
CA PHE A 290 -6.04 30.73 -19.20
C PHE A 290 -4.89 31.32 -18.38
N THR A 291 -4.73 30.82 -17.15
CA THR A 291 -3.69 31.32 -16.23
C THR A 291 -2.36 30.60 -16.43
N GLN A 292 -2.35 29.47 -17.13
CA GLN A 292 -1.20 28.58 -17.30
C GLN A 292 -0.60 28.12 -15.94
N THR A 293 -1.48 27.89 -14.96
CA THR A 293 -1.12 27.48 -13.61
C THR A 293 -1.89 26.24 -13.18
N PHE A 294 -1.47 25.61 -12.08
CA PHE A 294 -2.24 24.59 -11.38
C PHE A 294 -3.38 25.23 -10.59
N ASN A 295 -4.61 24.75 -10.75
CA ASN A 295 -5.79 25.28 -10.10
C ASN A 295 -5.97 24.69 -8.69
N PHE A 296 -5.24 25.23 -7.73
CA PHE A 296 -5.29 24.81 -6.32
C PHE A 296 -6.68 24.95 -5.71
N GLN A 297 -7.48 25.94 -6.11
CA GLN A 297 -8.80 26.11 -5.55
C GLN A 297 -9.73 24.94 -5.92
N LYS A 298 -9.76 24.57 -7.19
CA LYS A 298 -10.52 23.42 -7.68
C LYS A 298 -10.04 22.11 -7.06
N PHE A 299 -8.73 21.97 -6.88
CA PHE A 299 -8.14 20.79 -6.23
C PHE A 299 -8.58 20.68 -4.78
N LYS A 300 -8.53 21.76 -4.00
CA LYS A 300 -9.02 21.82 -2.61
C LYS A 300 -10.49 21.46 -2.47
N GLU A 301 -11.34 21.93 -3.40
CA GLU A 301 -12.78 21.65 -3.40
C GLU A 301 -13.10 20.16 -3.66
N ASP A 302 -12.28 19.48 -4.45
CA ASP A 302 -12.49 18.07 -4.82
C ASP A 302 -12.02 17.08 -3.74
N ILE A 303 -11.01 17.44 -2.94
CA ILE A 303 -10.42 16.53 -1.92
C ILE A 303 -11.47 16.02 -0.92
N PRO A 304 -12.33 16.86 -0.30
CA PRO A 304 -13.38 16.38 0.61
C PRO A 304 -14.38 15.43 -0.04
N VAL A 305 -14.71 15.65 -1.32
CA VAL A 305 -15.59 14.76 -2.09
C VAL A 305 -14.96 13.39 -2.23
N VAL A 306 -13.67 13.35 -2.55
CA VAL A 306 -12.92 12.10 -2.70
C VAL A 306 -12.77 11.38 -1.37
N VAL A 307 -12.39 12.07 -0.28
CA VAL A 307 -12.25 11.45 1.05
C VAL A 307 -13.58 10.83 1.50
N LYS A 308 -14.71 11.52 1.28
CA LYS A 308 -16.03 10.97 1.57
C LYS A 308 -16.32 9.73 0.71
N ALA A 309 -16.12 9.81 -0.59
CA ALA A 309 -16.38 8.69 -1.50
C ALA A 309 -15.52 7.46 -1.19
N MET A 310 -14.26 7.65 -0.78
CA MET A 310 -13.39 6.55 -0.33
C MET A 310 -13.90 5.91 0.96
N ASN A 311 -14.45 6.69 1.90
CA ASN A 311 -15.08 6.15 3.11
C ASN A 311 -16.36 5.37 2.78
N ASP A 312 -17.19 5.85 1.86
CA ASP A 312 -18.38 5.13 1.39
C ASP A 312 -18.00 3.76 0.80
N VAL A 313 -16.96 3.72 -0.05
CA VAL A 313 -16.42 2.47 -0.63
C VAL A 313 -15.83 1.56 0.44
N LEU A 314 -15.16 2.11 1.45
CA LEU A 314 -14.62 1.34 2.58
C LEU A 314 -15.76 0.64 3.34
N ASP A 315 -16.82 1.38 3.67
CA ASP A 315 -17.96 0.85 4.42
C ASP A 315 -18.72 -0.21 3.61
N GLU A 316 -18.94 0.00 2.32
CA GLU A 316 -19.52 -1.02 1.41
C GLU A 316 -18.62 -2.26 1.27
N GLY A 317 -17.29 -2.06 1.25
CA GLY A 317 -16.28 -3.10 1.07
C GLY A 317 -15.97 -3.92 2.32
N LEU A 318 -16.27 -3.38 3.51
CA LEU A 318 -15.92 -4.00 4.79
C LEU A 318 -16.37 -5.46 4.92
N PRO A 319 -17.64 -5.83 4.62
CA PRO A 319 -18.10 -7.23 4.69
C PRO A 319 -17.50 -8.12 3.60
N LEU A 320 -16.90 -7.57 2.57
CA LEU A 320 -16.38 -8.32 1.41
C LEU A 320 -14.94 -8.83 1.63
N HIS A 321 -14.24 -8.36 2.64
CA HIS A 321 -12.90 -8.87 2.94
C HIS A 321 -12.93 -10.36 3.28
N PRO A 322 -12.05 -11.19 2.67
CA PRO A 322 -12.14 -12.64 2.78
C PRO A 322 -11.83 -13.20 4.17
N LEU A 323 -10.99 -12.52 4.96
CA LEU A 323 -10.56 -12.98 6.29
C LEU A 323 -11.18 -12.14 7.40
N GLN A 324 -11.41 -12.75 8.57
CA GLN A 324 -11.94 -12.03 9.73
C GLN A 324 -10.97 -10.94 10.21
N ILE A 325 -9.67 -11.26 10.29
CA ILE A 325 -8.64 -10.29 10.69
C ILE A 325 -8.65 -9.04 9.79
N GLN A 326 -8.87 -9.19 8.48
CA GLN A 326 -8.97 -8.07 7.55
C GLN A 326 -10.20 -7.21 7.84
N ARG A 327 -11.36 -7.82 8.10
CA ARG A 327 -12.58 -7.10 8.48
C ARG A 327 -12.40 -6.33 9.79
N ASP A 328 -11.77 -6.96 10.77
CA ASP A 328 -11.53 -6.33 12.08
C ASP A 328 -10.54 -5.17 11.98
N THR A 329 -9.40 -5.36 11.31
CA THR A 329 -8.39 -4.32 11.15
C THR A 329 -8.91 -3.13 10.32
N VAL A 330 -9.61 -3.40 9.21
CA VAL A 330 -10.20 -2.33 8.38
C VAL A 330 -11.30 -1.57 9.14
N ARG A 331 -12.12 -2.25 9.94
CA ARG A 331 -13.10 -1.58 10.82
C ARG A 331 -12.40 -0.68 11.83
N ASP A 332 -11.35 -1.19 12.48
CA ASP A 332 -10.70 -0.56 13.62
C ASP A 332 -9.82 0.63 13.22
N TYR A 333 -9.18 0.58 12.04
CA TYR A 333 -8.25 1.61 11.56
C TYR A 333 -8.74 2.41 10.36
N ARG A 334 -9.70 1.92 9.57
CA ARG A 334 -10.33 2.61 8.43
C ARG A 334 -9.33 3.23 7.44
N GLN A 335 -8.35 2.45 7.00
CA GLN A 335 -7.29 2.89 6.09
C GLN A 335 -7.83 3.13 4.69
N ILE A 336 -7.43 4.25 4.07
CA ILE A 336 -7.64 4.57 2.66
C ILE A 336 -6.33 5.08 2.06
N GLY A 337 -6.17 4.95 0.74
CA GLY A 337 -4.98 5.39 0.02
C GLY A 337 -5.35 6.30 -1.15
N ILE A 338 -5.29 7.60 -0.94
CA ILE A 338 -5.53 8.62 -1.97
C ILE A 338 -4.17 9.07 -2.51
N GLY A 339 -3.96 8.91 -3.81
CA GLY A 339 -2.73 9.28 -4.48
C GLY A 339 -2.91 10.28 -5.60
N MET A 340 -1.88 10.39 -6.43
CA MET A 340 -1.81 11.32 -7.55
C MET A 340 -1.23 10.61 -8.78
N MET A 341 -1.70 10.98 -9.96
CA MET A 341 -1.14 10.59 -11.26
C MET A 341 -1.09 11.80 -12.20
N GLY A 342 -0.39 11.68 -13.33
CA GLY A 342 -0.33 12.74 -14.33
C GLY A 342 0.60 13.90 -13.97
N LEU A 343 1.54 13.73 -13.01
CA LEU A 343 2.47 14.78 -12.62
C LEU A 343 3.38 15.22 -13.79
N ALA A 344 3.96 14.27 -14.51
CA ALA A 344 4.83 14.58 -15.64
C ALA A 344 4.08 15.31 -16.75
N ASP A 345 2.84 14.91 -17.05
CA ASP A 345 1.99 15.59 -18.03
C ASP A 345 1.62 17.01 -17.58
N LEU A 346 1.36 17.22 -16.29
CA LEU A 346 1.16 18.54 -15.72
C LEU A 346 2.40 19.44 -15.89
N LEU A 347 3.58 18.93 -15.53
CA LEU A 347 4.83 19.68 -15.65
C LEU A 347 5.13 20.07 -17.11
N ILE A 348 4.87 19.16 -18.07
CA ILE A 348 4.99 19.45 -19.51
C ILE A 348 4.06 20.59 -19.92
N LYS A 349 2.79 20.58 -19.48
CA LYS A 349 1.83 21.66 -19.77
C LYS A 349 2.26 22.99 -19.15
N LEU A 350 2.82 22.97 -17.97
CA LEU A 350 3.34 24.15 -17.26
C LEU A 350 4.67 24.65 -17.83
N GLY A 351 5.35 23.87 -18.68
CA GLY A 351 6.67 24.18 -19.19
C GLY A 351 7.79 24.07 -18.14
N ILE A 352 7.55 23.29 -17.08
CA ILE A 352 8.48 23.03 -15.97
C ILE A 352 9.25 21.74 -16.22
N ARG A 353 10.58 21.80 -16.08
CA ARG A 353 11.44 20.64 -16.21
C ARG A 353 11.28 19.72 -15.00
N TYR A 354 11.12 18.41 -15.21
CA TYR A 354 10.78 17.41 -14.20
C TYR A 354 11.69 17.41 -12.97
N ASP A 355 12.99 17.56 -13.11
CA ASP A 355 13.97 17.52 -12.03
C ASP A 355 14.49 18.91 -11.60
N SER A 356 13.73 19.97 -11.89
CA SER A 356 14.06 21.35 -11.50
C SER A 356 13.56 21.69 -10.09
N ASP A 357 14.15 22.73 -9.51
CA ASP A 357 13.70 23.28 -8.24
C ASP A 357 12.24 23.74 -8.29
N ASP A 358 11.79 24.34 -9.40
CA ASP A 358 10.41 24.76 -9.63
C ASP A 358 9.45 23.54 -9.60
N ALA A 359 9.88 22.38 -10.13
CA ALA A 359 9.08 21.16 -10.08
C ALA A 359 8.97 20.61 -8.65
N ILE A 360 10.07 20.68 -7.88
CA ILE A 360 10.10 20.24 -6.47
C ILE A 360 9.19 21.14 -5.63
N GLU A 361 9.26 22.48 -5.82
CA GLU A 361 8.44 23.44 -5.11
C GLU A 361 6.93 23.22 -5.39
N LEU A 362 6.57 23.03 -6.66
CA LEU A 362 5.19 22.71 -7.04
C LEU A 362 4.73 21.38 -6.43
N CYS A 363 5.56 20.35 -6.42
CA CYS A 363 5.23 19.06 -5.81
C CYS A 363 5.01 19.20 -4.30
N ASP A 364 5.84 19.99 -3.61
CA ASP A 364 5.71 20.25 -2.18
C ASP A 364 4.38 20.97 -1.87
N GLU A 365 4.04 22.00 -2.67
CA GLU A 365 2.77 22.71 -2.51
C GLU A 365 1.54 21.83 -2.77
N ILE A 366 1.56 21.01 -3.83
CA ILE A 366 0.47 20.06 -4.13
C ILE A 366 0.36 19.03 -3.00
N GLY A 367 1.48 18.48 -2.53
CA GLY A 367 1.53 17.51 -1.44
C GLY A 367 1.01 18.09 -0.13
N PHE A 368 1.42 19.31 0.21
CA PHE A 368 0.94 20.03 1.38
C PHE A 368 -0.59 20.24 1.35
N VAL A 369 -1.12 20.71 0.22
CA VAL A 369 -2.56 20.92 0.06
C VAL A 369 -3.33 19.60 0.18
N LEU A 370 -2.86 18.55 -0.51
CA LEU A 370 -3.51 17.24 -0.43
C LEU A 370 -3.53 16.69 1.00
N ALA A 371 -2.42 16.76 1.71
CA ALA A 371 -2.33 16.24 3.08
C ALA A 371 -3.25 17.01 4.03
N ASN A 372 -3.19 18.34 4.02
CA ASN A 372 -4.01 19.17 4.91
C ASN A 372 -5.51 19.01 4.66
N GLU A 373 -5.94 19.09 3.40
CA GLU A 373 -7.36 18.99 3.09
C GLU A 373 -7.91 17.57 3.27
N ALA A 374 -7.10 16.53 3.04
CA ALA A 374 -7.52 15.15 3.32
C ALA A 374 -7.67 14.90 4.83
N ILE A 375 -6.73 15.36 5.66
CA ILE A 375 -6.82 15.26 7.12
C ILE A 375 -8.00 16.08 7.63
N ARG A 376 -8.21 17.31 7.12
CA ARG A 376 -9.35 18.17 7.47
C ARG A 376 -10.68 17.49 7.13
N ALA A 377 -10.81 16.92 5.93
CA ALA A 377 -11.99 16.19 5.52
C ALA A 377 -12.25 14.97 6.40
N SER A 378 -11.20 14.21 6.76
CA SER A 378 -11.30 13.08 7.67
C SER A 378 -11.74 13.50 9.09
N ALA A 379 -11.24 14.64 9.61
CA ALA A 379 -11.67 15.18 10.90
C ALA A 379 -13.14 15.65 10.87
N LEU A 380 -13.59 16.24 9.77
CA LEU A 380 -14.99 16.62 9.59
C LEU A 380 -15.92 15.42 9.49
N LEU A 381 -15.50 14.35 8.80
CA LEU A 381 -16.22 13.08 8.79
C LEU A 381 -16.23 12.42 10.18
N ALA A 382 -15.15 12.55 10.95
CA ALA A 382 -15.13 12.08 12.34
C ALA A 382 -16.11 12.85 13.23
N LYS A 383 -16.30 14.15 13.00
CA LYS A 383 -17.33 14.94 13.67
C LYS A 383 -18.74 14.41 13.39
N GLU A 384 -19.00 13.97 12.16
CA GLU A 384 -20.34 13.53 11.71
C GLU A 384 -20.60 12.05 12.07
N TYR A 385 -19.63 11.16 11.82
CA TYR A 385 -19.80 9.71 11.90
C TYR A 385 -18.99 9.05 13.03
N GLY A 386 -18.24 9.82 13.81
CA GLY A 386 -17.29 9.32 14.80
C GLY A 386 -15.90 9.05 14.23
N ALA A 387 -14.89 9.11 15.08
CA ALA A 387 -13.52 8.74 14.73
C ALA A 387 -13.40 7.23 14.46
N TYR A 388 -12.29 6.79 13.82
CA TYR A 388 -12.02 5.36 13.70
C TYR A 388 -11.85 4.73 15.09
N PRO A 389 -12.30 3.46 15.32
CA PRO A 389 -12.42 2.86 16.67
C PRO A 389 -11.14 2.88 17.50
N LYS A 390 -9.98 2.70 16.89
CA LYS A 390 -8.66 2.74 17.54
C LYS A 390 -8.05 4.15 17.60
N CYS A 391 -8.79 5.20 17.30
CA CYS A 391 -8.28 6.56 17.29
C CYS A 391 -7.94 7.06 18.69
N ASN A 392 -6.68 7.31 18.94
CA ASN A 392 -6.21 8.00 20.15
C ASN A 392 -5.73 9.41 19.79
N ARG A 393 -6.51 10.42 20.16
CA ARG A 393 -6.24 11.83 19.84
C ARG A 393 -4.96 12.35 20.47
N ASP A 394 -4.62 11.88 21.68
CA ASP A 394 -3.43 12.32 22.38
C ASP A 394 -2.14 11.85 21.70
N TYR A 395 -2.16 10.69 21.06
CA TYR A 395 -1.06 10.20 20.25
C TYR A 395 -1.00 10.88 18.88
N LEU A 396 -2.16 11.05 18.22
CA LEU A 396 -2.22 11.79 16.95
C LEU A 396 -1.57 13.18 17.04
N LEU A 397 -1.87 13.93 18.13
CA LEU A 397 -1.35 15.28 18.35
C LEU A 397 0.15 15.33 18.68
N LYS A 398 0.77 14.20 18.97
CA LYS A 398 2.23 14.09 19.15
C LYS A 398 2.96 13.71 17.86
N SER A 399 2.25 13.17 16.86
CA SER A 399 2.84 12.77 15.59
C SER A 399 3.59 13.94 14.96
N GLU A 400 4.87 13.73 14.63
CA GLU A 400 5.70 14.72 13.92
C GLU A 400 5.08 15.06 12.57
N PHE A 401 4.57 14.06 11.86
CA PHE A 401 3.89 14.27 10.57
C PHE A 401 2.73 15.26 10.70
N LEU A 402 1.85 15.09 11.67
CA LEU A 402 0.71 15.98 11.85
C LEU A 402 1.16 17.38 12.30
N THR A 403 2.02 17.46 13.31
CA THR A 403 2.44 18.74 13.90
C THR A 403 3.27 19.61 12.96
N ARG A 404 3.99 18.97 12.03
CA ARG A 404 4.80 19.67 11.02
C ARG A 404 3.98 20.25 9.87
N HIS A 405 2.88 19.57 9.48
CA HIS A 405 2.13 19.92 8.28
C HIS A 405 0.77 20.57 8.55
N ALA A 406 0.19 20.40 9.74
CA ALA A 406 -1.12 20.95 10.07
C ALA A 406 -1.04 22.38 10.60
N ASP A 407 -1.97 23.23 10.15
CA ASP A 407 -2.20 24.53 10.77
C ASP A 407 -2.92 24.41 12.12
N SER A 408 -2.98 25.52 12.87
CA SER A 408 -3.60 25.54 14.21
C SER A 408 -5.10 25.21 14.19
N GLU A 409 -5.81 25.54 13.13
CA GLU A 409 -7.22 25.22 12.95
C GLU A 409 -7.43 23.72 12.74
N LEU A 410 -6.61 23.10 11.90
CA LEU A 410 -6.64 21.67 11.67
C LEU A 410 -6.27 20.87 12.94
N LEU A 411 -5.24 21.30 13.67
CA LEU A 411 -4.88 20.70 14.96
C LEU A 411 -6.04 20.76 15.96
N ALA A 412 -6.75 21.89 16.03
CA ALA A 412 -7.92 22.03 16.90
C ALA A 412 -9.08 21.09 16.48
N LEU A 413 -9.30 20.91 15.17
CA LEU A 413 -10.29 19.96 14.68
C LEU A 413 -9.93 18.51 15.06
N VAL A 414 -8.67 18.12 14.86
CA VAL A 414 -8.20 16.77 15.23
C VAL A 414 -8.28 16.55 16.74
N GLN A 415 -7.92 17.54 17.54
CA GLN A 415 -8.05 17.48 19.00
C GLN A 415 -9.50 17.27 19.44
N GLN A 416 -10.45 17.95 18.80
CA GLN A 416 -11.86 17.90 19.17
C GLN A 416 -12.54 16.60 18.71
N TYR A 417 -12.29 16.15 17.49
CA TYR A 417 -13.07 15.09 16.83
C TYR A 417 -12.26 13.81 16.52
N GLY A 418 -10.92 13.86 16.53
CA GLY A 418 -10.08 12.80 16.00
C GLY A 418 -10.13 12.75 14.47
N LEU A 419 -9.82 11.60 13.90
CA LEU A 419 -9.87 11.33 12.46
C LEU A 419 -10.83 10.17 12.15
N ARG A 420 -11.47 10.21 10.99
CA ARG A 420 -12.28 9.08 10.48
C ARG A 420 -11.41 7.95 9.93
N ASN A 421 -10.17 8.26 9.53
CA ASN A 421 -9.22 7.35 8.90
C ASN A 421 -7.86 7.45 9.59
N SER A 422 -7.22 6.34 9.85
CA SER A 422 -5.87 6.29 10.44
C SER A 422 -4.77 6.58 9.43
N GLN A 423 -4.99 6.21 8.17
CA GLN A 423 -4.11 6.48 7.02
C GLN A 423 -4.97 6.98 5.86
N LEU A 424 -4.47 7.95 5.10
CA LEU A 424 -5.24 8.68 4.09
C LEU A 424 -4.60 8.67 2.71
N LEU A 425 -3.26 8.77 2.66
CA LEU A 425 -2.53 9.08 1.44
C LEU A 425 -1.52 7.98 1.11
N THR A 426 -1.34 7.75 -0.19
CA THR A 426 -0.31 6.85 -0.71
C THR A 426 0.00 7.22 -2.17
N ILE A 427 1.22 6.97 -2.61
CA ILE A 427 1.60 7.13 -4.02
C ILE A 427 1.73 5.75 -4.64
N ALA A 428 0.58 5.19 -5.02
CA ALA A 428 0.52 3.89 -5.66
C ALA A 428 1.03 3.95 -7.11
N PRO A 429 1.66 2.88 -7.63
CA PRO A 429 1.99 2.81 -9.04
C PRO A 429 0.70 2.65 -9.86
N PHE A 430 0.49 3.57 -10.81
CA PHE A 430 -0.62 3.52 -11.75
C PHE A 430 -0.16 2.92 -13.07
N ASN A 431 -0.90 1.90 -13.54
CA ASN A 431 -0.70 1.24 -14.83
C ASN A 431 -1.86 1.52 -15.77
#